data_163a3e39a5eff423518c84c8bcfc7da0
#
_entry.id   163a3e39a5eff423518c84c8bcfc7da0
#
_cell.length_a   1.000
_cell.length_b   1.000
_cell.length_c   1.000
_cell.angle_alpha   90.00
_cell.angle_beta   90.00
_cell.angle_gamma   90.00
#
_symmetry.space_group_name_H-M   'P 1'
#
loop_
_entity.id
_entity.type
_entity.pdbx_description
1 polymer ?
#
loop_
_entity_poly.entity_id
_entity_poly.type
_entity_poly.pdbx_seq_one_letter_code
_entity_poly.pdbx_strand_id
1 'polypeptide(L)'
;ILDNEATAMTGFQPHPGTGMTAMGEKTTPFSIEGICQAMGADVHISDPYDVAATTEKIYKLMQEPGVKVLILRQTCALVQSRRTSKPRVWVDQDKCLGDACGCGRFCSKTFGCPGCIWDAEAGKARIDEVVCTGCGVCVSLCPQGAIKVEGRE
;
A
#
# COMPACT_ATOMS: atom_id res chain seq x y z
N ILE A 1 12.62 -1.70 5.10
CA ILE A 1 12.33 -3.07 4.63
C ILE A 1 10.89 -3.09 4.17
N LEU A 2 10.63 -3.65 2.98
CA LEU A 2 9.28 -3.86 2.47
C LEU A 2 8.90 -5.32 2.72
N ASP A 3 8.04 -5.55 3.71
CA ASP A 3 7.55 -6.88 4.08
C ASP A 3 6.13 -7.06 3.54
N ASN A 4 6.02 -7.69 2.38
CA ASN A 4 4.75 -7.93 1.70
C ASN A 4 4.24 -9.38 1.84
N GLU A 5 4.84 -10.17 2.73
CA GLU A 5 4.50 -11.57 3.02
C GLU A 5 4.60 -12.51 1.80
N ALA A 6 5.35 -12.12 0.77
CA ALA A 6 5.55 -12.96 -0.41
C ALA A 6 6.79 -12.54 -1.20
N THR A 7 7.41 -13.47 -1.89
CA THR A 7 8.37 -13.18 -2.96
C THR A 7 7.56 -12.93 -4.25
N ALA A 8 6.94 -11.74 -4.33
CA ALA A 8 5.87 -11.47 -5.29
C ALA A 8 6.34 -11.45 -6.75
N MET A 9 7.52 -10.89 -7.03
CA MET A 9 8.04 -10.72 -8.39
C MET A 9 8.24 -12.03 -9.12
N THR A 10 8.59 -13.10 -8.43
CA THR A 10 8.90 -14.41 -9.02
C THR A 10 7.76 -15.42 -8.94
N GLY A 11 6.56 -15.02 -8.51
CA GLY A 11 5.38 -15.87 -8.52
C GLY A 11 4.75 -16.10 -7.14
N PHE A 12 4.98 -15.20 -6.20
CA PHE A 12 4.35 -15.22 -4.86
C PHE A 12 4.75 -16.41 -3.99
N GLN A 13 5.99 -16.86 -4.13
CA GLN A 13 6.51 -17.95 -3.30
C GLN A 13 6.59 -17.53 -1.82
N PRO A 14 6.43 -18.49 -0.90
CA PRO A 14 6.74 -18.26 0.50
C PRO A 14 8.25 -18.00 0.69
N HIS A 15 8.57 -17.29 1.75
CA HIS A 15 9.92 -17.06 2.23
C HIS A 15 9.97 -17.34 3.74
N PRO A 16 11.16 -17.44 4.37
CA PRO A 16 11.25 -17.82 5.78
C PRO A 16 10.40 -17.00 6.77
N GLY A 17 10.09 -15.73 6.44
CA GLY A 17 9.21 -14.87 7.25
C GLY A 17 7.72 -15.17 7.12
N THR A 18 7.29 -16.00 6.16
CA THR A 18 5.86 -16.31 5.94
C THR A 18 5.35 -17.46 6.81
N GLY A 19 6.23 -18.18 7.52
CA GLY A 19 5.88 -19.36 8.30
C GLY A 19 5.45 -20.56 7.45
N MET A 20 5.90 -20.62 6.20
CA MET A 20 5.65 -21.74 5.28
C MET A 20 6.93 -22.16 4.58
N THR A 21 7.12 -23.48 4.43
CA THR A 21 8.18 -24.06 3.61
C THR A 21 7.86 -23.93 2.12
N ALA A 22 8.85 -24.17 1.26
CA ALA A 22 8.65 -24.23 -0.20
C ALA A 22 7.66 -25.33 -0.63
N MET A 23 7.46 -26.35 0.20
CA MET A 23 6.51 -27.43 -0.03
C MET A 23 5.10 -27.15 0.50
N GLY A 24 4.88 -25.93 1.08
CA GLY A 24 3.58 -25.55 1.61
C GLY A 24 3.30 -26.02 3.04
N GLU A 25 4.28 -26.58 3.73
CA GLU A 25 4.17 -27.01 5.12
C GLU A 25 4.31 -25.83 6.07
N LYS A 26 3.57 -25.85 7.19
CA LYS A 26 3.68 -24.81 8.22
C LYS A 26 5.01 -24.97 8.97
N THR A 27 5.67 -23.86 9.24
CA THR A 27 6.91 -23.80 10.03
C THR A 27 6.93 -22.52 10.88
N THR A 28 7.88 -22.43 11.81
CA THR A 28 8.07 -21.22 12.60
C THR A 28 8.57 -20.09 11.70
N PRO A 29 7.85 -18.94 11.65
CA PRO A 29 8.29 -17.81 10.87
C PRO A 29 9.56 -17.19 11.47
N PHE A 30 10.40 -16.72 10.63
CA PHE A 30 11.59 -15.98 10.96
C PHE A 30 11.22 -14.52 11.31
N SER A 31 11.77 -14.01 12.40
CA SER A 31 11.50 -12.62 12.81
C SER A 31 12.48 -11.65 12.16
N ILE A 32 12.00 -10.85 11.22
CA ILE A 32 12.77 -9.77 10.61
C ILE A 32 13.17 -8.74 11.67
N GLU A 33 12.23 -8.40 12.56
CA GLU A 33 12.46 -7.49 13.69
C GLU A 33 13.58 -7.98 14.60
N GLY A 34 13.48 -9.26 15.03
CA GLY A 34 14.45 -9.84 15.95
C GLY A 34 15.87 -9.83 15.40
N ILE A 35 16.03 -10.02 14.09
CA ILE A 35 17.36 -9.95 13.47
C ILE A 35 17.88 -8.53 13.43
N CYS A 36 17.07 -7.58 13.00
CA CYS A 36 17.49 -6.18 12.97
C CYS A 36 17.83 -5.67 14.37
N GLN A 37 17.07 -6.06 15.39
CA GLN A 37 17.35 -5.75 16.80
C GLN A 37 18.65 -6.38 17.28
N ALA A 38 18.91 -7.64 16.93
CA ALA A 38 20.16 -8.33 17.28
C ALA A 38 21.40 -7.68 16.65
N MET A 39 21.21 -6.96 15.53
CA MET A 39 22.25 -6.15 14.89
C MET A 39 22.41 -4.76 15.53
N GLY A 40 21.66 -4.44 16.58
CA GLY A 40 21.71 -3.15 17.29
C GLY A 40 20.91 -2.02 16.62
N ALA A 41 20.02 -2.33 15.70
CA ALA A 41 19.15 -1.33 15.10
C ALA A 41 17.91 -1.06 15.97
N ASP A 42 17.45 0.19 15.96
CA ASP A 42 16.16 0.59 16.50
C ASP A 42 15.07 0.29 15.46
N VAL A 43 14.14 -0.62 15.78
CA VAL A 43 13.23 -1.23 14.81
C VAL A 43 11.80 -0.72 15.00
N HIS A 44 11.21 -0.23 13.91
CA HIS A 44 9.85 0.27 13.86
C HIS A 44 9.05 -0.44 12.77
N ILE A 45 7.73 -0.58 12.99
CA ILE A 45 6.81 -1.15 12.01
C ILE A 45 5.75 -0.11 11.65
N SER A 46 5.36 -0.07 10.39
CA SER A 46 4.26 0.75 9.89
C SER A 46 3.49 0.03 8.79
N ASP A 47 2.19 0.33 8.69
CA ASP A 47 1.38 -0.07 7.55
C ASP A 47 1.56 0.95 6.42
N PRO A 48 2.14 0.60 5.26
CA PRO A 48 2.32 1.52 4.15
C PRO A 48 1.00 1.99 3.52
N TYR A 49 -0.13 1.34 3.84
CA TYR A 49 -1.44 1.79 3.37
C TYR A 49 -1.98 2.96 4.20
N ASP A 50 -1.51 3.14 5.43
CA ASP A 50 -1.67 4.38 6.19
C ASP A 50 -0.54 5.35 5.80
N VAL A 51 -0.75 6.05 4.69
CA VAL A 51 0.25 6.95 4.11
C VAL A 51 0.59 8.09 5.08
N ALA A 52 -0.40 8.63 5.78
CA ALA A 52 -0.19 9.76 6.71
C ALA A 52 0.68 9.34 7.91
N ALA A 53 0.29 8.28 8.60
CA ALA A 53 1.05 7.78 9.75
C ALA A 53 2.45 7.29 9.36
N THR A 54 2.58 6.65 8.18
CA THR A 54 3.88 6.19 7.68
C THR A 54 4.80 7.36 7.35
N THR A 55 4.27 8.40 6.69
CA THR A 55 5.05 9.61 6.36
C THR A 55 5.52 10.32 7.62
N GLU A 56 4.64 10.50 8.60
CA GLU A 56 5.01 11.11 9.89
C GLU A 56 6.09 10.29 10.61
N LYS A 57 5.95 8.97 10.63
CA LYS A 57 6.92 8.06 11.24
C LYS A 57 8.28 8.15 10.56
N ILE A 58 8.33 8.13 9.22
CA ILE A 58 9.58 8.32 8.46
C ILE A 58 10.22 9.65 8.86
N TYR A 59 9.46 10.74 8.86
CA TYR A 59 9.97 12.06 9.20
C TYR A 59 10.56 12.11 10.61
N LYS A 60 9.87 11.54 11.61
CA LYS A 60 10.38 11.47 12.99
C LYS A 60 11.69 10.67 13.08
N LEU A 61 11.72 9.48 12.48
CA LEU A 61 12.89 8.61 12.53
C LEU A 61 14.14 9.23 11.87
N MET A 62 13.94 10.06 10.84
CA MET A 62 15.05 10.80 10.20
C MET A 62 15.67 11.88 11.10
N GLN A 63 14.95 12.34 12.14
CA GLN A 63 15.47 13.33 13.09
C GLN A 63 16.25 12.71 14.26
N GLU A 64 16.14 11.40 14.46
CA GLU A 64 16.75 10.69 15.57
C GLU A 64 18.13 10.14 15.20
N PRO A 65 19.11 10.14 16.13
CA PRO A 65 20.43 9.59 15.88
C PRO A 65 20.40 8.05 15.86
N GLY A 66 21.42 7.44 15.26
CA GLY A 66 21.63 6.00 15.24
C GLY A 66 21.00 5.30 14.04
N VAL A 67 21.17 3.98 13.98
CA VAL A 67 20.63 3.14 12.89
C VAL A 67 19.17 2.82 13.17
N LYS A 68 18.31 3.23 12.25
CA LYS A 68 16.87 2.94 12.30
C LYS A 68 16.50 1.95 11.19
N VAL A 69 15.62 1.01 11.52
CA VAL A 69 15.00 0.11 10.55
C VAL A 69 13.49 0.30 10.61
N LEU A 70 12.91 0.78 9.53
CA LEU A 70 11.47 0.81 9.36
C LEU A 70 11.01 -0.35 8.49
N ILE A 71 10.18 -1.22 9.04
CA ILE A 71 9.56 -2.33 8.36
C ILE A 71 8.16 -1.87 7.91
N LEU A 72 7.97 -1.72 6.62
CA LEU A 72 6.67 -1.45 6.01
C LEU A 72 6.00 -2.80 5.75
N ARG A 73 5.04 -3.15 6.60
CA ARG A 73 4.39 -4.46 6.57
C ARG A 73 2.96 -4.34 6.09
N GLN A 74 2.69 -4.96 4.97
CA GLN A 74 1.35 -5.13 4.43
C GLN A 74 1.33 -6.28 3.43
N THR A 75 0.37 -7.18 3.56
CA THR A 75 0.21 -8.28 2.59
C THR A 75 0.14 -7.73 1.17
N CYS A 76 0.87 -8.34 0.25
CA CYS A 76 0.83 -7.96 -1.16
C CYS A 76 -0.61 -7.90 -1.68
N ALA A 77 -1.03 -6.76 -2.24
CA ALA A 77 -2.40 -6.56 -2.72
C ALA A 77 -2.85 -7.61 -3.74
N LEU A 78 -1.94 -8.10 -4.57
CA LEU A 78 -2.23 -9.18 -5.53
C LEU A 78 -2.42 -10.54 -4.84
N VAL A 79 -1.71 -10.80 -3.75
CA VAL A 79 -1.90 -12.01 -2.94
C VAL A 79 -3.24 -11.93 -2.21
N GLN A 80 -3.53 -10.78 -1.62
CA GLN A 80 -4.78 -10.56 -0.90
C GLN A 80 -6.01 -10.67 -1.83
N SER A 81 -5.96 -10.08 -3.01
CA SER A 81 -7.06 -10.14 -3.99
C SER A 81 -7.36 -11.55 -4.52
N ARG A 82 -6.40 -12.47 -4.41
CA ARG A 82 -6.62 -13.90 -4.73
C ARG A 82 -7.27 -14.69 -3.59
N ARG A 83 -7.16 -14.19 -2.34
CA ARG A 83 -7.65 -14.87 -1.13
C ARG A 83 -9.03 -14.39 -0.71
N THR A 84 -9.33 -13.13 -0.98
CA THR A 84 -10.58 -12.48 -0.56
C THR A 84 -11.20 -11.69 -1.70
N SER A 85 -12.52 -11.46 -1.65
CA SER A 85 -13.17 -10.53 -2.57
C SER A 85 -12.57 -9.12 -2.36
N LYS A 86 -12.21 -8.48 -3.46
CA LYS A 86 -11.69 -7.12 -3.41
C LYS A 86 -12.83 -6.13 -3.14
N PRO A 87 -12.68 -5.18 -2.20
CA PRO A 87 -13.66 -4.11 -2.03
C PRO A 87 -13.71 -3.24 -3.27
N ARG A 88 -14.89 -2.75 -3.60
CA ARG A 88 -15.06 -1.84 -4.71
C ARG A 88 -14.47 -0.47 -4.39
N VAL A 89 -13.72 0.08 -5.34
CA VAL A 89 -13.20 1.46 -5.28
C VAL A 89 -13.81 2.24 -6.44
N TRP A 90 -14.25 3.47 -6.19
CA TRP A 90 -14.82 4.32 -7.22
C TRP A 90 -14.48 5.78 -7.02
N VAL A 91 -14.67 6.58 -8.05
CA VAL A 91 -14.55 8.05 -7.97
C VAL A 91 -15.94 8.66 -8.01
N ASP A 92 -16.26 9.44 -6.99
CA ASP A 92 -17.42 10.32 -6.96
C ASP A 92 -17.18 11.46 -7.95
N GLN A 93 -17.88 11.40 -9.09
CA GLN A 93 -17.66 12.31 -10.19
C GLN A 93 -18.10 13.75 -9.88
N ASP A 94 -19.01 13.93 -8.92
CA ASP A 94 -19.45 15.26 -8.49
C ASP A 94 -18.40 15.96 -7.62
N LYS A 95 -17.65 15.17 -6.83
CA LYS A 95 -16.57 15.67 -5.99
C LYS A 95 -15.23 15.80 -6.70
N CYS A 96 -15.00 15.03 -7.76
CA CYS A 96 -13.78 15.15 -8.53
C CYS A 96 -13.81 16.40 -9.40
N LEU A 97 -13.02 17.41 -9.03
CA LEU A 97 -12.95 18.69 -9.76
C LEU A 97 -12.02 18.62 -10.99
N GLY A 98 -11.50 17.47 -11.31
CA GLY A 98 -10.62 17.31 -12.47
C GLY A 98 -9.37 18.18 -12.38
N ASP A 99 -9.01 18.84 -13.48
CA ASP A 99 -7.84 19.72 -13.54
C ASP A 99 -8.00 21.00 -12.68
N ALA A 100 -9.23 21.39 -12.36
CA ALA A 100 -9.51 22.54 -11.49
C ALA A 100 -9.23 22.24 -10.00
N CYS A 101 -9.00 20.98 -9.63
CA CYS A 101 -8.78 20.59 -8.25
C CYS A 101 -7.48 21.17 -7.64
N GLY A 102 -6.50 21.52 -8.48
CA GLY A 102 -5.16 21.91 -7.99
C GLY A 102 -4.32 20.74 -7.47
N CYS A 103 -4.85 19.52 -7.39
CA CYS A 103 -4.10 18.33 -6.98
C CYS A 103 -3.09 17.85 -8.05
N GLY A 104 -3.09 18.44 -9.25
CA GLY A 104 -2.20 18.07 -10.35
C GLY A 104 -2.34 16.62 -10.79
N ARG A 105 -3.51 16.01 -10.62
CA ARG A 105 -3.78 14.59 -10.91
C ARG A 105 -2.90 13.66 -10.05
N PHE A 106 -2.70 14.01 -8.79
CA PHE A 106 -1.82 13.28 -7.88
C PHE A 106 -2.10 11.77 -7.87
N CYS A 107 -3.37 11.37 -7.85
CA CYS A 107 -3.81 9.98 -7.85
C CYS A 107 -3.30 9.17 -9.06
N SER A 108 -3.32 9.75 -10.26
CA SER A 108 -2.91 9.07 -11.49
C SER A 108 -1.47 9.37 -11.92
N LYS A 109 -0.97 10.58 -11.72
CA LYS A 109 0.39 10.96 -12.14
C LYS A 109 1.47 10.65 -11.11
N THR A 110 1.30 11.11 -9.87
CA THR A 110 2.36 11.04 -8.85
C THR A 110 2.31 9.71 -8.12
N PHE A 111 1.13 9.30 -7.66
CA PHE A 111 0.95 8.00 -7.04
C PHE A 111 1.08 6.87 -8.07
N GLY A 112 0.70 7.12 -9.33
CA GLY A 112 0.94 6.22 -10.45
C GLY A 112 0.23 4.86 -10.33
N CYS A 113 -0.90 4.80 -9.62
CA CYS A 113 -1.67 3.56 -9.50
C CYS A 113 -2.23 3.14 -10.87
N PRO A 114 -1.95 1.92 -11.34
CA PRO A 114 -2.47 1.46 -12.63
C PRO A 114 -4.00 1.33 -12.66
N GLY A 115 -4.63 1.14 -11.50
CA GLY A 115 -6.08 1.09 -11.35
C GLY A 115 -6.76 2.45 -11.22
N CYS A 116 -6.00 3.54 -11.00
CA CYS A 116 -6.56 4.90 -10.93
C CYS A 116 -6.09 5.70 -12.14
N ILE A 117 -6.94 5.76 -13.15
CA ILE A 117 -6.61 6.33 -14.45
C ILE A 117 -7.31 7.66 -14.67
N TRP A 118 -6.83 8.41 -15.65
CA TRP A 118 -7.42 9.68 -16.08
C TRP A 118 -8.31 9.46 -17.29
N ASP A 119 -9.56 9.85 -17.17
CA ASP A 119 -10.49 9.92 -18.26
C ASP A 119 -10.36 11.29 -18.97
N ALA A 120 -9.84 11.27 -20.18
CA ALA A 120 -9.57 12.51 -20.93
C ALA A 120 -10.84 13.17 -21.44
N GLU A 121 -11.89 12.41 -21.71
CA GLU A 121 -13.17 12.93 -22.19
C GLU A 121 -13.94 13.60 -21.06
N ALA A 122 -14.01 12.94 -19.91
CA ALA A 122 -14.65 13.50 -18.73
C ALA A 122 -13.79 14.55 -18.01
N GLY A 123 -12.48 14.62 -18.28
CA GLY A 123 -11.54 15.48 -17.59
C GLY A 123 -11.39 15.17 -16.10
N LYS A 124 -11.59 13.92 -15.69
CA LYS A 124 -11.66 13.47 -14.30
C LYS A 124 -10.95 12.12 -14.09
N ALA A 125 -10.65 11.82 -12.85
CA ALA A 125 -10.15 10.48 -12.51
C ALA A 125 -11.27 9.43 -12.55
N ARG A 126 -10.92 8.20 -12.91
CA ARG A 126 -11.80 7.02 -12.79
C ARG A 126 -11.01 5.80 -12.32
N ILE A 127 -11.71 4.81 -11.81
CA ILE A 127 -11.10 3.53 -11.43
C ILE A 127 -11.32 2.53 -12.55
N ASP A 128 -10.24 1.87 -12.95
CA ASP A 128 -10.30 0.67 -13.78
C ASP A 128 -10.52 -0.54 -12.88
N GLU A 129 -11.75 -1.06 -12.86
CA GLU A 129 -12.14 -2.16 -11.97
C GLU A 129 -11.42 -3.48 -12.30
N VAL A 130 -10.91 -3.63 -13.52
CA VAL A 130 -10.17 -4.85 -13.92
C VAL A 130 -8.78 -4.86 -13.26
N VAL A 131 -8.11 -3.72 -13.28
CA VAL A 131 -6.74 -3.57 -12.76
C VAL A 131 -6.72 -3.26 -11.27
N CYS A 132 -7.73 -2.58 -10.76
CA CYS A 132 -7.82 -2.18 -9.35
C CYS A 132 -7.84 -3.40 -8.42
N THR A 133 -6.95 -3.44 -7.43
CA THR A 133 -6.89 -4.50 -6.40
C THR A 133 -7.76 -4.22 -5.18
N GLY A 134 -8.42 -3.07 -5.10
CA GLY A 134 -9.26 -2.69 -3.96
C GLY A 134 -8.50 -2.26 -2.71
N CYS A 135 -7.19 -1.98 -2.78
CA CYS A 135 -6.37 -1.65 -1.60
C CYS A 135 -6.78 -0.37 -0.86
N GLY A 136 -7.49 0.56 -1.54
CA GLY A 136 -8.02 1.78 -0.93
C GLY A 136 -7.00 2.87 -0.61
N VAL A 137 -5.71 2.69 -0.90
CA VAL A 137 -4.66 3.70 -0.60
C VAL A 137 -4.94 5.04 -1.27
N CYS A 138 -5.47 5.03 -2.49
CA CYS A 138 -5.80 6.25 -3.24
C CYS A 138 -6.90 7.11 -2.57
N VAL A 139 -7.68 6.55 -1.66
CA VAL A 139 -8.73 7.29 -0.91
C VAL A 139 -8.10 8.41 -0.07
N SER A 140 -7.04 8.07 0.68
CA SER A 140 -6.33 9.03 1.54
C SER A 140 -5.54 10.08 0.76
N LEU A 141 -5.27 9.83 -0.53
CA LEU A 141 -4.50 10.72 -1.39
C LEU A 141 -5.35 11.79 -2.08
N CYS A 142 -6.68 11.64 -2.09
CA CYS A 142 -7.57 12.56 -2.75
C CYS A 142 -7.94 13.74 -1.84
N PRO A 143 -7.49 14.98 -2.09
CA PRO A 143 -7.76 16.12 -1.21
C PRO A 143 -9.24 16.51 -1.17
N GLN A 144 -10.03 16.12 -2.19
CA GLN A 144 -11.47 16.37 -2.25
C GLN A 144 -12.29 15.20 -1.67
N GLY A 145 -11.64 14.12 -1.21
CA GLY A 145 -12.35 12.94 -0.77
C GLY A 145 -13.26 12.34 -1.84
N ALA A 146 -12.91 12.54 -3.12
CA ALA A 146 -13.69 12.03 -4.25
C ALA A 146 -13.51 10.54 -4.49
N ILE A 147 -12.39 9.95 -4.06
CA ILE A 147 -12.15 8.50 -4.18
C ILE A 147 -12.73 7.81 -2.95
N LYS A 148 -13.54 6.81 -3.20
CA LYS A 148 -14.26 6.04 -2.17
C LYS A 148 -13.92 4.57 -2.27
N VAL A 149 -14.01 3.86 -1.14
CA VAL A 149 -13.87 2.41 -1.07
C VAL A 149 -15.02 1.83 -0.26
N GLU A 150 -15.54 0.69 -0.68
CA GLU A 150 -16.62 -0.02 -0.02
C GLU A 150 -16.22 -0.41 1.41
N GLY A 151 -17.12 -0.14 2.38
CA GLY A 151 -16.90 -0.45 3.79
C GLY A 151 -15.98 0.50 4.56
N ARG A 152 -15.56 1.63 3.94
CA ARG A 152 -14.89 2.75 4.63
C ARG A 152 -15.65 4.04 4.32
N GLU A 153 -16.27 4.63 5.30
CA GLU A 153 -16.87 5.97 5.25
C GLU A 153 -15.84 7.06 5.58
#